data_e7d22b28054c149a5fbf67bd2d1b7482
#
_entry.id   e7d22b28054c149a5fbf67bd2d1b7482
#
_cell.length_a   1.000
_cell.length_b   1.000
_cell.length_c   1.000
_cell.angle_alpha   90.00
_cell.angle_beta   90.00
_cell.angle_gamma   90.00
#
_symmetry.space_group_name_H-M   'P 1'
#
loop_
_entity.id
_entity.type
_entity.pdbx_description
1 polymer ?
#
loop_
_entity_poly.entity_id
_entity_poly.type
_entity_poly.pdbx_seq_one_letter_code
_entity_poly.pdbx_strand_id
1 'polypeptide(L)'
;QAATIEALLGPQDSVGEMTAEFERRRDYVMERLAEIPGVTCAAPRGAFYAFPNVSEHYRRTLDGSTIGGSLDLAEYLLEKALISLVPGEAFGAEDYIRISFATSMEALDKGLTRLKDALA
;
A
#
# COMPACT_ATOMS: atom_id res chain seq x y z
N GLN A 1 12.77 30.67 3.34
CA GLN A 1 11.70 31.70 3.48
C GLN A 1 11.03 32.01 2.15
N ALA A 2 11.77 32.35 1.05
CA ALA A 2 11.16 32.66 -0.24
C ALA A 2 10.27 31.51 -0.78
N ALA A 3 10.74 30.26 -0.72
CA ALA A 3 9.95 29.09 -1.13
C ALA A 3 8.67 28.90 -0.28
N THR A 4 8.74 29.21 1.01
CA THR A 4 7.56 29.13 1.90
C THR A 4 6.54 30.21 1.55
N ILE A 5 6.99 31.43 1.24
CA ILE A 5 6.11 32.52 0.82
C ILE A 5 5.39 32.14 -0.48
N GLU A 6 6.13 31.65 -1.48
CA GLU A 6 5.55 31.20 -2.74
C GLU A 6 4.56 30.05 -2.54
N ALA A 7 4.88 29.06 -1.71
CA ALA A 7 3.99 27.95 -1.41
C ALA A 7 2.68 28.37 -0.72
N LEU A 8 2.69 29.44 0.07
CA LEU A 8 1.52 29.93 0.80
C LEU A 8 0.70 30.96 0.01
N LEU A 9 1.35 31.82 -0.76
CA LEU A 9 0.73 32.98 -1.44
C LEU A 9 0.65 32.81 -2.96
N GLY A 10 1.40 31.90 -3.54
CA GLY A 10 1.40 31.60 -4.97
C GLY A 10 0.18 30.79 -5.42
N PRO A 11 0.07 30.50 -6.73
CA PRO A 11 -1.02 29.69 -7.27
C PRO A 11 -1.09 28.31 -6.61
N GLN A 12 -2.31 27.83 -6.33
CA GLN A 12 -2.58 26.54 -5.67
C GLN A 12 -3.04 25.45 -6.66
N ASP A 13 -3.01 25.72 -7.96
CA ASP A 13 -3.51 24.79 -8.99
C ASP A 13 -2.80 23.43 -8.94
N SER A 14 -1.47 23.44 -8.73
CA SER A 14 -0.66 22.23 -8.59
C SER A 14 -1.06 21.33 -7.41
N VAL A 15 -1.60 21.91 -6.33
CA VAL A 15 -2.10 21.17 -5.18
C VAL A 15 -3.38 20.41 -5.57
N GLY A 16 -4.28 21.08 -6.31
CA GLY A 16 -5.50 20.47 -6.84
C GLY A 16 -5.21 19.32 -7.80
N GLU A 17 -4.32 19.54 -8.76
CA GLU A 17 -3.90 18.51 -9.71
C GLU A 17 -3.27 17.29 -9.02
N MET A 18 -2.37 17.52 -8.06
CA MET A 18 -1.72 16.46 -7.28
C MET A 18 -2.74 15.69 -6.44
N THR A 19 -3.68 16.38 -5.79
CA THR A 19 -4.74 15.75 -5.00
C THR A 19 -5.61 14.85 -5.86
N ALA A 20 -6.04 15.31 -7.03
CA ALA A 20 -6.83 14.51 -7.96
C ALA A 20 -6.08 13.25 -8.44
N GLU A 21 -4.78 13.37 -8.71
CA GLU A 21 -3.96 12.22 -9.10
C GLU A 21 -3.82 11.21 -7.95
N PHE A 22 -3.62 11.67 -6.70
CA PHE A 22 -3.58 10.77 -5.54
C PHE A 22 -4.93 10.13 -5.25
N GLU A 23 -6.05 10.81 -5.45
CA GLU A 23 -7.38 10.21 -5.35
C GLU A 23 -7.57 9.11 -6.37
N ARG A 24 -7.17 9.31 -7.62
CA ARG A 24 -7.22 8.29 -8.67
C ARG A 24 -6.40 7.07 -8.32
N ARG A 25 -5.19 7.24 -7.79
CA ARG A 25 -4.32 6.14 -7.35
C ARG A 25 -4.90 5.41 -6.16
N ARG A 26 -5.45 6.14 -5.18
CA ARG A 26 -6.15 5.57 -4.04
C ARG A 26 -7.28 4.65 -4.47
N ASP A 27 -8.15 5.16 -5.32
CA ASP A 27 -9.33 4.42 -5.78
C ASP A 27 -8.92 3.14 -6.53
N TYR A 28 -7.90 3.24 -7.38
CA TYR A 28 -7.32 2.08 -8.06
C TYR A 28 -6.76 1.05 -7.08
N VAL A 29 -5.98 1.47 -6.09
CA VAL A 29 -5.42 0.57 -5.06
C VAL A 29 -6.54 -0.12 -4.28
N MET A 30 -7.59 0.63 -3.91
CA MET A 30 -8.74 0.07 -3.18
C MET A 30 -9.47 -0.99 -4.01
N GLU A 31 -9.72 -0.74 -5.29
CA GLU A 31 -10.33 -1.69 -6.21
C GLU A 31 -9.50 -2.99 -6.30
N ARG A 32 -8.20 -2.85 -6.53
CA ARG A 32 -7.29 -4.00 -6.67
C ARG A 32 -7.14 -4.80 -5.37
N LEU A 33 -7.10 -4.15 -4.20
CA LEU A 33 -7.06 -4.84 -2.90
C LEU A 33 -8.34 -5.63 -2.63
N ALA A 34 -9.50 -5.11 -3.04
CA ALA A 34 -10.78 -5.80 -2.90
C ALA A 34 -10.87 -7.11 -3.74
N GLU A 35 -10.03 -7.26 -4.76
CA GLU A 35 -9.95 -8.50 -5.55
C GLU A 35 -9.17 -9.63 -4.85
N ILE A 36 -8.46 -9.34 -3.76
CA ILE A 36 -7.62 -10.33 -3.05
C ILE A 36 -8.44 -10.93 -1.91
N PRO A 37 -8.79 -12.24 -1.97
CA PRO A 37 -9.52 -12.89 -0.89
C PRO A 37 -8.74 -12.79 0.43
N GLY A 38 -9.43 -12.53 1.55
CA GLY A 38 -8.80 -12.42 2.87
C GLY A 38 -8.08 -11.10 3.13
N VAL A 39 -8.15 -10.15 2.21
CA VAL A 39 -7.62 -8.79 2.40
C VAL A 39 -8.76 -7.80 2.54
N THR A 40 -8.74 -7.01 3.61
CA THR A 40 -9.71 -5.92 3.83
C THR A 40 -8.98 -4.61 4.07
N CYS A 41 -9.51 -3.50 3.55
CA CYS A 41 -8.88 -2.20 3.71
C CYS A 41 -9.93 -1.10 3.85
N ALA A 42 -9.80 -0.28 4.89
CA ALA A 42 -10.58 0.95 4.98
C ALA A 42 -10.03 1.99 3.98
N ALA A 43 -10.92 2.66 3.24
CA ALA A 43 -10.51 3.68 2.29
C ALA A 43 -9.83 4.86 3.01
N PRO A 44 -8.56 5.18 2.71
CA PRO A 44 -7.88 6.30 3.33
C PRO A 44 -8.49 7.62 2.87
N ARG A 45 -8.67 8.56 3.81
CA ARG A 45 -9.22 9.89 3.53
C ARG A 45 -8.14 10.96 3.32
N GLY A 46 -6.89 10.59 3.42
CA GLY A 46 -5.74 11.49 3.28
C GLY A 46 -4.44 10.70 3.21
N ALA A 47 -3.32 11.43 3.11
CA ALA A 47 -2.01 10.87 2.87
C ALA A 47 -1.94 10.05 1.56
N PHE A 48 -0.94 9.21 1.43
CA PHE A 48 -0.70 8.39 0.25
C PHE A 48 -0.38 6.93 0.62
N TYR A 49 -1.03 6.44 1.68
CA TYR A 49 -0.88 5.08 2.19
C TYR A 49 -2.23 4.37 2.25
N ALA A 50 -2.27 3.12 1.80
CA ALA A 50 -3.30 2.15 2.15
C ALA A 50 -2.77 1.26 3.28
N PHE A 51 -3.66 0.84 4.19
CA PHE A 51 -3.31 0.01 5.33
C PHE A 51 -4.24 -1.22 5.42
N PRO A 52 -4.08 -2.19 4.50
CA PRO A 52 -4.91 -3.38 4.48
C PRO A 52 -4.61 -4.33 5.63
N ASN A 53 -5.67 -4.94 6.18
CA ASN A 53 -5.60 -6.10 7.05
C ASN A 53 -5.33 -7.33 6.20
N VAL A 54 -4.35 -8.13 6.60
CA VAL A 54 -3.87 -9.33 5.91
C VAL A 54 -3.80 -10.56 6.84
N SER A 55 -4.38 -10.46 8.02
CA SER A 55 -4.29 -11.49 9.07
C SER A 55 -4.85 -12.85 8.66
N GLU A 56 -5.78 -12.91 7.69
CA GLU A 56 -6.29 -14.17 7.15
C GLU A 56 -5.22 -14.99 6.40
N HIS A 57 -4.12 -14.35 6.00
CA HIS A 57 -3.00 -15.02 5.35
C HIS A 57 -1.95 -15.56 6.33
N TYR A 58 -2.07 -15.26 7.64
CA TYR A 58 -1.18 -15.79 8.65
C TYR A 58 -1.44 -17.28 8.92
N ARG A 59 -0.43 -17.97 9.42
CA ARG A 59 -0.42 -19.43 9.64
C ARG A 59 -0.54 -20.26 8.36
N ARG A 60 -0.50 -19.60 7.20
CA ARG A 60 -0.38 -20.31 5.92
C ARG A 60 1.09 -20.58 5.64
N THR A 61 1.34 -21.65 4.92
CA THR A 61 2.66 -21.93 4.34
C THR A 61 2.62 -21.49 2.88
N LEU A 62 3.36 -20.44 2.56
CA LEU A 62 3.51 -19.91 1.21
C LEU A 62 4.91 -20.31 0.70
N ASP A 63 4.99 -21.10 -0.36
CA ASP A 63 6.25 -21.60 -0.94
C ASP A 63 7.24 -22.16 0.11
N GLY A 64 6.73 -22.89 1.11
CA GLY A 64 7.54 -23.49 2.17
C GLY A 64 7.87 -22.54 3.35
N SER A 65 7.47 -21.27 3.28
CA SER A 65 7.63 -20.29 4.36
C SER A 65 6.34 -20.18 5.18
N THR A 66 6.42 -20.36 6.49
CA THR A 66 5.27 -20.16 7.39
C THR A 66 5.19 -18.70 7.78
N ILE A 67 4.06 -18.07 7.50
CA ILE A 67 3.81 -16.65 7.78
C ILE A 67 3.21 -16.51 9.18
N GLY A 68 3.98 -16.00 10.13
CA GLY A 68 3.54 -15.81 11.53
C GLY A 68 2.93 -14.43 11.81
N GLY A 69 3.26 -13.42 11.00
CA GLY A 69 2.80 -12.04 11.20
C GLY A 69 3.19 -11.13 10.04
N SER A 70 2.99 -9.83 10.23
CA SER A 70 3.23 -8.84 9.16
C SER A 70 4.71 -8.72 8.76
N LEU A 71 5.64 -8.98 9.68
CA LEU A 71 7.07 -8.95 9.37
C LEU A 71 7.45 -10.12 8.44
N ASP A 72 7.06 -11.35 8.79
CA ASP A 72 7.33 -12.52 7.95
C ASP A 72 6.70 -12.37 6.56
N LEU A 73 5.47 -11.82 6.51
CA LEU A 73 4.81 -11.54 5.24
C LEU A 73 5.55 -10.50 4.43
N ALA A 74 6.05 -9.43 5.05
CA ALA A 74 6.81 -8.39 4.36
C ALA A 74 8.12 -8.94 3.80
N GLU A 75 8.84 -9.78 4.54
CA GLU A 75 10.06 -10.45 4.08
C GLU A 75 9.76 -11.40 2.92
N TYR A 76 8.74 -12.24 3.05
CA TYR A 76 8.28 -13.14 1.98
C TYR A 76 7.94 -12.37 0.69
N LEU A 77 7.16 -11.30 0.79
CA LEU A 77 6.77 -10.49 -0.36
C LEU A 77 7.96 -9.77 -1.00
N LEU A 78 8.92 -9.34 -0.20
CA LEU A 78 10.15 -8.72 -0.71
C LEU A 78 11.00 -9.73 -1.50
N GLU A 79 11.21 -10.92 -0.95
CA GLU A 79 12.08 -11.92 -1.55
C GLU A 79 11.45 -12.65 -2.75
N LYS A 80 10.18 -13.04 -2.63
CA LYS A 80 9.51 -13.90 -3.61
C LYS A 80 8.69 -13.13 -4.64
N ALA A 81 8.03 -12.07 -4.21
CA ALA A 81 7.18 -11.25 -5.08
C ALA A 81 7.88 -9.96 -5.56
N LEU A 82 9.05 -9.62 -5.01
CA LEU A 82 9.76 -8.37 -5.31
C LEU A 82 8.89 -7.13 -5.06
N ILE A 83 8.19 -7.15 -3.92
CA ILE A 83 7.35 -6.06 -3.43
C ILE A 83 7.94 -5.53 -2.14
N SER A 84 8.25 -4.23 -2.09
CA SER A 84 8.64 -3.54 -0.88
C SER A 84 7.44 -2.86 -0.25
N LEU A 85 7.16 -3.19 1.00
CA LEU A 85 6.10 -2.58 1.82
C LEU A 85 6.56 -2.53 3.28
N VAL A 86 5.76 -1.90 4.14
CA VAL A 86 6.12 -1.79 5.56
C VAL A 86 5.20 -2.68 6.38
N PRO A 87 5.75 -3.58 7.23
CA PRO A 87 4.95 -4.40 8.12
C PRO A 87 4.24 -3.53 9.16
N GLY A 88 2.98 -3.89 9.48
CA GLY A 88 2.18 -3.14 10.45
C GLY A 88 2.70 -3.23 11.87
N GLU A 89 3.49 -4.26 12.21
CA GLU A 89 4.19 -4.40 13.48
C GLU A 89 5.00 -3.13 13.82
N ALA A 90 5.63 -2.49 12.83
CA ALA A 90 6.36 -1.23 13.02
C ALA A 90 5.48 -0.09 13.56
N PHE A 91 4.16 -0.23 13.50
CA PHE A 91 3.16 0.73 13.97
C PHE A 91 2.29 0.18 15.11
N GLY A 92 2.65 -0.99 15.68
CA GLY A 92 1.83 -1.68 16.68
C GLY A 92 0.55 -2.30 16.14
N ALA A 93 0.49 -2.61 14.84
CA ALA A 93 -0.68 -3.16 14.15
C ALA A 93 -0.28 -4.41 13.34
N GLU A 94 0.00 -5.50 14.04
CA GLU A 94 0.56 -6.74 13.48
C GLU A 94 -0.29 -7.38 12.36
N ASP A 95 -1.61 -7.14 12.37
CA ASP A 95 -2.54 -7.69 11.37
C ASP A 95 -2.50 -6.96 10.02
N TYR A 96 -1.69 -5.90 9.92
CA TYR A 96 -1.72 -4.97 8.79
C TYR A 96 -0.38 -4.90 8.07
N ILE A 97 -0.45 -4.45 6.81
CA ILE A 97 0.73 -3.99 6.04
C ILE A 97 0.45 -2.59 5.50
N ARG A 98 1.49 -1.78 5.31
CA ARG A 98 1.36 -0.44 4.74
C ARG A 98 1.89 -0.41 3.31
N ILE A 99 1.03 0.02 2.40
CA ILE A 99 1.33 0.18 0.97
C ILE A 99 1.31 1.66 0.65
N SER A 100 2.39 2.18 0.06
CA SER A 100 2.44 3.54 -0.47
C SER A 100 1.92 3.57 -1.90
N PHE A 101 1.04 4.52 -2.21
CA PHE A 101 0.62 4.78 -3.59
C PHE A 101 1.23 6.08 -4.19
N ALA A 102 2.29 6.60 -3.55
CA ALA A 102 3.10 7.68 -4.08
C ALA A 102 4.11 7.16 -5.12
N THR A 103 3.62 6.50 -6.17
CA THR A 103 4.41 5.95 -7.27
C THR A 103 3.57 5.95 -8.56
N SER A 104 4.14 5.54 -9.69
CA SER A 104 3.41 5.50 -10.96
C SER A 104 2.27 4.46 -10.96
N MET A 105 1.25 4.67 -11.79
CA MET A 105 0.17 3.70 -11.97
C MET A 105 0.68 2.35 -12.48
N GLU A 106 1.68 2.36 -13.35
CA GLU A 106 2.32 1.13 -13.84
C GLU A 106 2.98 0.33 -12.71
N ALA A 107 3.70 1.01 -11.81
CA ALA A 107 4.33 0.37 -10.65
C ALA A 107 3.29 -0.16 -9.66
N LEU A 108 2.18 0.57 -9.46
CA LEU A 108 1.06 0.12 -8.62
C LEU A 108 0.39 -1.12 -9.20
N ASP A 109 0.06 -1.12 -10.49
CA ASP A 109 -0.55 -2.27 -11.15
C ASP A 109 0.33 -3.51 -11.04
N LYS A 110 1.61 -3.37 -11.36
CA LYS A 110 2.59 -4.45 -11.25
C LYS A 110 2.71 -4.97 -9.82
N GLY A 111 2.81 -4.06 -8.83
CA GLY A 111 2.95 -4.43 -7.42
C GLY A 111 1.69 -5.14 -6.89
N LEU A 112 0.50 -4.62 -7.19
CA LEU A 112 -0.76 -5.21 -6.74
C LEU A 112 -1.08 -6.54 -7.43
N THR A 113 -0.70 -6.71 -8.69
CA THR A 113 -0.79 -7.99 -9.39
C THR A 113 0.08 -9.05 -8.71
N ARG A 114 1.36 -8.72 -8.42
CA ARG A 114 2.27 -9.61 -7.70
C ARG A 114 1.79 -9.94 -6.30
N LEU A 115 1.21 -8.95 -5.60
CA LEU A 115 0.62 -9.16 -4.26
C LEU A 115 -0.52 -10.17 -4.33
N LYS A 116 -1.43 -10.00 -5.28
CA LYS A 116 -2.54 -10.92 -5.51
C LYS A 116 -2.06 -12.34 -5.79
N ASP A 117 -1.09 -12.48 -6.68
CA ASP A 117 -0.52 -13.78 -7.07
C ASP A 117 0.21 -14.46 -5.88
N ALA A 118 0.93 -13.69 -5.08
CA ALA A 118 1.66 -14.21 -3.92
C ALA A 118 0.75 -14.63 -2.76
N LEU A 119 -0.44 -14.07 -2.65
CA LEU A 119 -1.43 -14.38 -1.61
C LEU A 119 -2.50 -15.39 -2.07
N ALA A 120 -2.47 -15.80 -3.31
CA ALA A 120 -3.44 -16.74 -3.90
C ALA A 120 -3.40 -18.19 -3.32
#